data_daa83de36ceb9dc4cd8abd4212e678ee
#
_entry.id   daa83de36ceb9dc4cd8abd4212e678ee
#
_cell.length_a   1.000
_cell.length_b   1.000
_cell.length_c   1.000
_cell.angle_alpha   90.00
_cell.angle_beta   90.00
_cell.angle_gamma   90.00
#
_symmetry.space_group_name_H-M   'P 1'
#
loop_
_entity.id
_entity.type
_entity.pdbx_description
1 polymer ?
#
loop_
_entity_poly.entity_id
_entity_poly.type
_entity_poly.pdbx_seq_one_letter_code
_entity_poly.pdbx_strand_id
1 'polypeptide(L)'
;MLFYDFLGGRKKSEKHKNVSKKNTIELFPKLKKVNLRKSFIFQDAQTDDSKLVLSLLRTAVEINNSTAINYLNVKNIFKKNKFYEIHLFCELTGAEYSVSAKKIIAASGVHNLPGDYKEVSTKLKMSGGAHLVLKGDPLEINNNGVFLPKTEDERVMFVLPWNGNTIVGTTDVEKFSGTKDNPHASKEEIDYLIRHVKKYFDVENIEYTSSWSGIRALIDDQNNSTKKIMRGHVIEEIDKNFIQIAGGKLTGFRLIAIEALRQLFNKRFELQDIEYQDQIINYQNYYNLSDLEHSIKHYCVATPVDYL
;
A
#
# COMPACT_ATOMS: atom_id res chain seq x y z
N MET A 1 -1.50 -22.64 -10.28
CA MET A 1 -0.25 -22.71 -9.47
C MET A 1 0.99 -23.00 -10.32
N LEU A 2 1.04 -24.04 -11.16
CA LEU A 2 2.22 -24.31 -12.03
C LEU A 2 2.63 -23.11 -12.89
N PHE A 3 1.65 -22.42 -13.48
CA PHE A 3 1.89 -21.22 -14.29
C PHE A 3 2.42 -20.04 -13.42
N TYR A 4 1.96 -19.92 -12.19
CA TYR A 4 2.43 -18.94 -11.23
C TYR A 4 3.90 -19.18 -10.83
N ASP A 5 4.27 -20.44 -10.57
CA ASP A 5 5.67 -20.80 -10.27
C ASP A 5 6.60 -20.55 -11.45
N PHE A 6 6.11 -20.79 -12.68
CA PHE A 6 6.87 -20.58 -13.91
C PHE A 6 7.12 -19.07 -14.15
N LEU A 7 6.08 -18.25 -14.06
CA LEU A 7 6.21 -16.81 -14.23
C LEU A 7 7.03 -16.13 -13.13
N GLY A 8 6.99 -16.66 -11.92
CA GLY A 8 7.76 -16.12 -10.78
C GLY A 8 9.24 -16.51 -10.77
N GLY A 9 9.72 -17.31 -11.74
CA GLY A 9 11.11 -17.77 -11.79
C GLY A 9 11.57 -18.55 -10.53
N ARG A 10 10.62 -19.12 -9.78
CA ARG A 10 10.87 -19.71 -8.46
C ARG A 10 11.78 -20.93 -8.51
N LYS A 11 12.74 -20.99 -7.58
CA LYS A 11 13.58 -22.17 -7.38
C LYS A 11 12.72 -23.37 -6.97
N LYS A 12 13.21 -24.59 -7.18
CA LYS A 12 12.46 -25.83 -6.88
C LYS A 12 11.97 -25.90 -5.40
N SER A 13 12.72 -25.33 -4.47
CA SER A 13 12.37 -25.25 -3.04
C SER A 13 11.23 -24.29 -2.73
N GLU A 14 10.96 -23.31 -3.60
CA GLU A 14 9.99 -22.24 -3.44
C GLU A 14 8.68 -22.51 -4.18
N LYS A 15 8.62 -23.61 -4.93
CA LYS A 15 7.41 -24.01 -5.67
C LYS A 15 6.30 -24.41 -4.71
N HIS A 16 5.08 -24.20 -5.16
CA HIS A 16 3.90 -24.63 -4.40
C HIS A 16 3.95 -26.13 -4.08
N LYS A 17 3.42 -26.49 -2.92
CA LYS A 17 3.29 -27.87 -2.47
C LYS A 17 1.81 -28.22 -2.33
N ASN A 18 1.43 -29.42 -2.80
CA ASN A 18 0.11 -29.96 -2.55
C ASN A 18 0.04 -30.48 -1.11
N VAL A 19 -1.06 -30.17 -0.43
CA VAL A 19 -1.32 -30.62 0.93
C VAL A 19 -2.64 -31.40 0.94
N SER A 20 -2.61 -32.57 1.57
CA SER A 20 -3.78 -33.41 1.72
C SER A 20 -4.85 -32.74 2.58
N LYS A 21 -6.11 -33.16 2.44
CA LYS A 21 -7.19 -32.69 3.29
C LYS A 21 -6.88 -32.86 4.79
N LYS A 22 -6.32 -34.02 5.18
CA LYS A 22 -5.95 -34.31 6.57
C LYS A 22 -4.95 -33.26 7.10
N ASN A 23 -3.84 -33.08 6.42
CA ASN A 23 -2.80 -32.14 6.83
C ASN A 23 -3.28 -30.67 6.77
N THR A 24 -4.18 -30.35 5.84
CA THR A 24 -4.80 -29.01 5.79
C THR A 24 -5.62 -28.73 7.04
N ILE A 25 -6.39 -29.72 7.52
CA ILE A 25 -7.20 -29.57 8.74
C ILE A 25 -6.32 -29.51 10.00
N GLU A 26 -5.19 -30.22 10.01
CA GLU A 26 -4.22 -30.13 11.10
C GLU A 26 -3.56 -28.75 11.18
N LEU A 27 -3.25 -28.15 10.02
CA LEU A 27 -2.70 -26.78 9.96
C LEU A 27 -3.71 -25.70 10.28
N PHE A 28 -4.98 -25.91 9.91
CA PHE A 28 -6.06 -24.94 10.06
C PHE A 28 -7.30 -25.61 10.70
N PRO A 29 -7.31 -25.84 12.02
CA PRO A 29 -8.34 -26.64 12.69
C PRO A 29 -9.75 -26.09 12.52
N LYS A 30 -9.90 -24.76 12.45
CA LYS A 30 -11.18 -24.06 12.24
C LYS A 30 -11.60 -23.91 10.79
N LEU A 31 -10.81 -24.38 9.83
CA LEU A 31 -11.23 -24.35 8.44
C LEU A 31 -12.38 -25.37 8.22
N LYS A 32 -13.47 -24.94 7.58
CA LYS A 32 -14.59 -25.82 7.29
C LYS A 32 -14.21 -26.99 6.40
N LYS A 33 -14.60 -28.17 6.83
CA LYS A 33 -14.25 -29.44 6.16
C LYS A 33 -15.11 -29.76 4.95
N VAL A 34 -16.26 -29.07 4.83
CA VAL A 34 -17.23 -29.27 3.74
C VAL A 34 -16.61 -28.78 2.44
N ASN A 35 -16.66 -29.61 1.40
CA ASN A 35 -16.07 -29.34 0.08
C ASN A 35 -14.54 -29.14 0.02
N LEU A 36 -13.85 -29.28 1.14
CA LEU A 36 -12.39 -29.25 1.16
C LEU A 36 -11.84 -30.57 0.57
N ARG A 37 -11.12 -30.49 -0.55
CA ARG A 37 -10.50 -31.65 -1.20
C ARG A 37 -9.00 -31.68 -0.94
N LYS A 38 -8.30 -30.59 -1.20
CA LYS A 38 -6.87 -30.38 -1.02
C LYS A 38 -6.56 -28.89 -0.93
N SER A 39 -5.41 -28.55 -0.43
CA SER A 39 -4.88 -27.19 -0.46
C SER A 39 -3.51 -27.13 -1.14
N PHE A 40 -3.06 -25.90 -1.35
CA PHE A 40 -1.73 -25.60 -1.88
C PHE A 40 -1.04 -24.67 -0.89
N ILE A 41 0.20 -24.98 -0.54
CA ILE A 41 1.06 -24.09 0.23
C ILE A 41 2.07 -23.48 -0.74
N PHE A 42 2.23 -22.17 -0.66
CA PHE A 42 3.26 -21.41 -1.36
C PHE A 42 3.80 -20.32 -0.44
N GLN A 43 4.98 -19.84 -0.73
CA GLN A 43 5.60 -18.74 0.02
C GLN A 43 5.26 -17.43 -0.64
N ASP A 44 4.99 -16.42 0.17
CA ASP A 44 4.83 -15.04 -0.25
C ASP A 44 5.44 -14.10 0.79
N ALA A 45 5.62 -12.84 0.44
CA ALA A 45 6.16 -11.82 1.32
C ALA A 45 5.04 -10.92 1.84
N GLN A 46 5.15 -10.54 3.09
CA GLN A 46 4.30 -9.56 3.74
C GLN A 46 5.14 -8.39 4.21
N THR A 47 4.66 -7.18 4.01
CA THR A 47 5.33 -5.95 4.47
C THR A 47 4.34 -5.01 5.12
N ASP A 48 4.83 -4.24 6.06
CA ASP A 48 4.16 -3.04 6.56
C ASP A 48 4.51 -1.90 5.62
N ASP A 49 3.54 -1.44 4.84
CA ASP A 49 3.74 -0.41 3.82
C ASP A 49 4.13 0.94 4.42
N SER A 50 3.53 1.30 5.54
CA SER A 50 3.84 2.55 6.25
C SER A 50 5.28 2.55 6.76
N LYS A 51 5.71 1.44 7.37
CA LYS A 51 7.09 1.27 7.85
C LYS A 51 8.10 1.28 6.71
N LEU A 52 7.76 0.64 5.58
CA LEU A 52 8.61 0.68 4.38
C LEU A 52 8.79 2.12 3.88
N VAL A 53 7.70 2.89 3.76
CA VAL A 53 7.76 4.29 3.32
C VAL A 53 8.59 5.14 4.27
N LEU A 54 8.38 5.02 5.59
CA LEU A 54 9.16 5.74 6.59
C LEU A 54 10.65 5.39 6.51
N SER A 55 11.00 4.12 6.35
CA SER A 55 12.40 3.68 6.21
C SER A 55 13.05 4.28 4.97
N LEU A 56 12.32 4.33 3.84
CA LEU A 56 12.82 4.94 2.60
C LEU A 56 13.01 6.46 2.75
N LEU A 57 12.07 7.17 3.36
CA LEU A 57 12.17 8.61 3.60
C LEU A 57 13.37 8.93 4.51
N ARG A 58 13.54 8.19 5.60
CA ARG A 58 14.69 8.37 6.48
C ARG A 58 16.01 8.11 5.78
N THR A 59 16.09 7.03 5.02
CA THR A 59 17.28 6.72 4.23
C THR A 59 17.61 7.87 3.27
N ALA A 60 16.62 8.43 2.60
CA ALA A 60 16.80 9.56 1.70
C ALA A 60 17.30 10.81 2.45
N VAL A 61 16.78 11.09 3.64
CA VAL A 61 17.20 12.26 4.44
C VAL A 61 18.60 12.07 5.00
N GLU A 62 18.89 10.95 5.64
CA GLU A 62 20.13 10.75 6.39
C GLU A 62 21.32 10.42 5.48
N ILE A 63 21.13 9.65 4.41
CA ILE A 63 22.22 9.23 3.51
C ILE A 63 22.40 10.21 2.35
N ASN A 64 21.32 10.74 1.79
CA ASN A 64 21.36 11.51 0.55
C ASN A 64 21.12 13.03 0.74
N ASN A 65 21.14 13.51 1.98
CA ASN A 65 20.90 14.92 2.31
C ASN A 65 19.64 15.50 1.66
N SER A 66 18.58 14.68 1.60
CA SER A 66 17.28 15.09 1.10
C SER A 66 16.44 15.69 2.21
N THR A 67 15.40 16.43 1.87
CA THR A 67 14.43 16.96 2.84
C THR A 67 13.08 16.29 2.61
N ALA A 68 12.48 15.76 3.67
CA ALA A 68 11.13 15.24 3.67
C ALA A 68 10.28 16.03 4.67
N ILE A 69 9.17 16.58 4.21
CA ILE A 69 8.28 17.42 5.03
C ILE A 69 6.84 16.92 4.84
N ASN A 70 6.21 16.54 5.93
CA ASN A 70 4.79 16.20 5.98
C ASN A 70 3.94 17.43 6.38
N TYR A 71 2.62 17.29 6.30
CA TYR A 71 1.64 18.36 6.57
C TYR A 71 1.86 19.65 5.75
N LEU A 72 2.53 19.52 4.61
CA LEU A 72 2.83 20.63 3.71
C LEU A 72 2.12 20.41 2.37
N ASN A 73 1.04 21.14 2.16
CA ASN A 73 0.18 21.02 1.00
C ASN A 73 0.69 21.89 -0.16
N VAL A 74 0.77 21.34 -1.35
CA VAL A 74 1.05 22.11 -2.57
C VAL A 74 -0.24 22.75 -3.04
N LYS A 75 -0.36 24.08 -2.96
CA LYS A 75 -1.55 24.82 -3.38
C LYS A 75 -1.49 25.19 -4.85
N ASN A 76 -0.34 25.69 -5.32
CA ASN A 76 -0.13 26.10 -6.71
C ASN A 76 1.29 25.82 -7.17
N ILE A 77 1.42 25.66 -8.48
CA ILE A 77 2.71 25.52 -9.17
C ILE A 77 2.70 26.52 -10.33
N PHE A 78 3.68 27.41 -10.37
CA PHE A 78 3.81 28.42 -11.43
C PHE A 78 5.10 28.17 -12.21
N LYS A 79 4.96 28.04 -13.52
CA LYS A 79 6.12 27.95 -14.41
C LYS A 79 6.79 29.31 -14.57
N LYS A 80 8.08 29.36 -14.33
CA LYS A 80 8.97 30.50 -14.61
C LYS A 80 9.95 30.09 -15.73
N ASN A 81 10.77 31.03 -16.18
CA ASN A 81 11.65 30.75 -17.33
C ASN A 81 12.58 29.56 -17.17
N LYS A 82 13.16 29.35 -15.96
CA LYS A 82 14.17 28.31 -15.69
C LYS A 82 13.82 27.40 -14.51
N PHE A 83 12.72 27.63 -13.83
CA PHE A 83 12.31 26.91 -12.63
C PHE A 83 10.79 26.97 -12.46
N TYR A 84 10.28 26.23 -11.49
CA TYR A 84 8.91 26.33 -11.01
C TYR A 84 8.91 26.97 -9.64
N GLU A 85 8.01 27.91 -9.42
CA GLU A 85 7.67 28.45 -8.12
C GLU A 85 6.49 27.68 -7.56
N ILE A 86 6.67 27.07 -6.38
CA ILE A 86 5.69 26.18 -5.78
C ILE A 86 5.22 26.82 -4.49
N HIS A 87 3.92 27.11 -4.42
CA HIS A 87 3.27 27.65 -3.23
C HIS A 87 2.78 26.52 -2.35
N LEU A 88 3.17 26.57 -1.09
CA LEU A 88 2.96 25.56 -0.08
C LEU A 88 2.15 26.15 1.09
N PHE A 89 1.32 25.31 1.69
CA PHE A 89 0.55 25.64 2.89
C PHE A 89 0.80 24.57 3.97
N CYS A 90 1.18 25.01 5.15
CA CYS A 90 1.38 24.12 6.30
C CYS A 90 0.06 23.93 7.06
N GLU A 91 -0.44 22.71 7.06
CA GLU A 91 -1.69 22.34 7.73
C GLU A 91 -1.61 22.43 9.27
N LEU A 92 -0.39 22.39 9.84
CA LEU A 92 -0.21 22.49 11.29
C LEU A 92 -0.19 23.93 11.80
N THR A 93 0.39 24.86 11.03
CA THR A 93 0.63 26.23 11.48
C THR A 93 -0.21 27.26 10.74
N GLY A 94 -0.83 26.89 9.62
CA GLY A 94 -1.51 27.82 8.72
C GLY A 94 -0.56 28.74 7.92
N ALA A 95 0.76 28.54 8.04
CA ALA A 95 1.73 29.35 7.34
C ALA A 95 1.84 28.99 5.86
N GLU A 96 2.11 29.99 5.04
CA GLU A 96 2.37 29.82 3.61
C GLU A 96 3.87 29.97 3.32
N TYR A 97 4.34 29.17 2.38
CA TYR A 97 5.74 29.17 1.93
C TYR A 97 5.80 29.17 0.41
N SER A 98 6.92 29.59 -0.13
CA SER A 98 7.25 29.45 -1.55
C SER A 98 8.63 28.82 -1.69
N VAL A 99 8.73 27.84 -2.58
CA VAL A 99 10.00 27.18 -2.93
C VAL A 99 10.20 27.18 -4.44
N SER A 100 11.46 27.17 -4.87
CA SER A 100 11.81 27.08 -6.28
C SER A 100 12.38 25.71 -6.62
N ALA A 101 11.87 25.08 -7.68
CA ALA A 101 12.36 23.80 -8.16
C ALA A 101 12.69 23.83 -9.65
N LYS A 102 13.82 23.23 -10.03
CA LYS A 102 14.20 23.07 -11.45
C LYS A 102 13.42 21.96 -12.13
N LYS A 103 13.03 20.94 -11.38
CA LYS A 103 12.29 19.75 -11.85
C LYS A 103 11.27 19.30 -10.81
N ILE A 104 10.16 18.79 -11.28
CA ILE A 104 9.07 18.29 -10.42
C ILE A 104 8.73 16.86 -10.79
N ILE A 105 8.55 16.01 -9.80
CA ILE A 105 7.90 14.71 -9.90
C ILE A 105 6.67 14.75 -9.01
N ALA A 106 5.48 14.74 -9.60
CA ALA A 106 4.24 14.63 -8.86
C ALA A 106 3.87 13.15 -8.69
N ALA A 107 3.91 12.66 -7.48
CA ALA A 107 3.47 11.32 -7.08
C ALA A 107 2.31 11.42 -6.09
N SER A 108 1.25 12.13 -6.49
CA SER A 108 0.15 12.60 -5.63
C SER A 108 -0.89 11.51 -5.30
N GLY A 109 -0.66 10.26 -5.71
CA GLY A 109 -1.56 9.13 -5.39
C GLY A 109 -2.96 9.36 -5.94
N VAL A 110 -3.95 9.48 -5.04
CA VAL A 110 -5.38 9.68 -5.41
C VAL A 110 -5.76 11.14 -5.60
N HIS A 111 -4.82 12.06 -5.39
CA HIS A 111 -5.07 13.50 -5.50
C HIS A 111 -4.69 14.03 -6.87
N ASN A 112 -5.48 14.97 -7.36
CA ASN A 112 -5.17 15.68 -8.59
C ASN A 112 -4.00 16.65 -8.37
N LEU A 113 -3.38 17.06 -9.46
CA LEU A 113 -2.41 18.15 -9.45
C LEU A 113 -3.10 19.46 -9.04
N PRO A 114 -2.39 20.38 -8.37
CA PRO A 114 -2.97 21.67 -7.94
C PRO A 114 -3.05 22.68 -9.09
N GLY A 115 -3.87 23.71 -8.89
CA GLY A 115 -3.96 24.87 -9.75
C GLY A 115 -4.28 24.54 -11.21
N ASP A 116 -3.60 25.20 -12.13
CA ASP A 116 -3.81 25.07 -13.58
C ASP A 116 -3.49 23.68 -14.15
N TYR A 117 -2.76 22.86 -13.39
CA TYR A 117 -2.38 21.51 -13.80
C TYR A 117 -3.45 20.45 -13.53
N LYS A 118 -4.56 20.80 -12.89
CA LYS A 118 -5.64 19.86 -12.55
C LYS A 118 -6.26 19.21 -13.79
N GLU A 119 -6.43 19.96 -14.85
CA GLU A 119 -7.08 19.50 -16.09
C GLU A 119 -6.19 18.60 -16.95
N VAL A 120 -4.87 18.69 -16.77
CA VAL A 120 -3.88 17.88 -17.51
C VAL A 120 -3.44 16.64 -16.73
N SER A 121 -3.96 16.44 -15.53
CA SER A 121 -3.66 15.27 -14.72
C SER A 121 -4.24 14.00 -15.33
N THR A 122 -3.48 12.92 -15.27
CA THR A 122 -3.99 11.58 -15.59
C THR A 122 -5.27 11.29 -14.81
N LYS A 123 -6.34 10.93 -15.52
CA LYS A 123 -7.61 10.57 -14.89
C LYS A 123 -7.49 9.26 -14.13
N LEU A 124 -7.94 9.28 -12.89
CA LEU A 124 -7.91 8.14 -12.01
C LEU A 124 -9.31 7.66 -11.69
N LYS A 125 -9.50 6.35 -11.75
CA LYS A 125 -10.65 5.67 -11.15
C LYS A 125 -10.24 5.20 -9.76
N MET A 126 -10.99 5.62 -8.75
CA MET A 126 -10.71 5.25 -7.36
C MET A 126 -11.50 4.01 -6.97
N SER A 127 -10.88 3.16 -6.15
CA SER A 127 -11.53 2.00 -5.56
C SER A 127 -11.14 1.88 -4.10
N GLY A 128 -12.13 1.85 -3.21
CA GLY A 128 -11.94 1.60 -1.78
C GLY A 128 -11.68 0.13 -1.49
N GLY A 129 -10.96 -0.14 -0.41
CA GLY A 129 -10.75 -1.50 0.08
C GLY A 129 -10.56 -1.53 1.58
N ALA A 130 -11.49 -2.21 2.27
CA ALA A 130 -11.52 -2.30 3.72
C ALA A 130 -10.83 -3.56 4.25
N HIS A 131 -10.33 -3.45 5.47
CA HIS A 131 -9.72 -4.54 6.23
C HIS A 131 -10.25 -4.54 7.66
N LEU A 132 -10.27 -5.72 8.29
CA LEU A 132 -10.56 -5.92 9.70
C LEU A 132 -9.34 -6.48 10.43
N VAL A 133 -9.16 -6.06 11.68
CA VAL A 133 -8.20 -6.67 12.62
C VAL A 133 -8.97 -7.45 13.66
N LEU A 134 -8.77 -8.74 13.70
CA LEU A 134 -9.29 -9.63 14.72
C LEU A 134 -8.24 -9.76 15.83
N LYS A 135 -8.68 -9.71 17.08
CA LYS A 135 -7.78 -9.85 18.24
C LYS A 135 -7.16 -11.24 18.30
N GLY A 136 -5.84 -11.33 18.30
CA GLY A 136 -5.11 -12.59 18.34
C GLY A 136 -5.33 -13.44 17.07
N ASP A 137 -5.41 -14.74 17.27
CA ASP A 137 -5.65 -15.71 16.18
C ASP A 137 -6.96 -16.51 16.42
N PRO A 138 -8.15 -15.86 16.31
CA PRO A 138 -9.42 -16.54 16.57
C PRO A 138 -9.78 -17.57 15.48
N LEU A 139 -9.06 -17.56 14.36
CA LEU A 139 -9.27 -18.48 13.23
C LEU A 139 -8.28 -19.66 13.22
N GLU A 140 -7.39 -19.70 14.20
CA GLU A 140 -6.34 -20.73 14.33
C GLU A 140 -5.56 -20.94 13.03
N ILE A 141 -5.10 -19.81 12.44
CA ILE A 141 -4.28 -19.85 11.22
C ILE A 141 -2.79 -20.14 11.52
N ASN A 142 -2.38 -20.14 12.80
CA ASN A 142 -1.08 -20.57 13.26
C ASN A 142 0.09 -19.89 12.51
N ASN A 143 0.07 -18.57 12.43
CA ASN A 143 1.03 -17.75 11.68
C ASN A 143 1.14 -18.05 10.17
N ASN A 144 0.16 -18.71 9.58
CA ASN A 144 0.09 -18.91 8.14
C ASN A 144 -0.92 -17.96 7.51
N GLY A 145 -0.62 -17.49 6.31
CA GLY A 145 -1.62 -16.78 5.50
C GLY A 145 -2.61 -17.77 4.87
N VAL A 146 -3.88 -17.40 4.86
CA VAL A 146 -4.92 -18.16 4.16
C VAL A 146 -5.49 -17.31 3.02
N PHE A 147 -5.43 -17.88 1.83
CA PHE A 147 -5.99 -17.32 0.63
C PHE A 147 -7.37 -17.93 0.40
N LEU A 148 -8.42 -17.12 0.49
CA LEU A 148 -9.78 -17.51 0.25
C LEU A 148 -10.13 -17.28 -1.23
N PRO A 149 -10.27 -18.32 -2.03
CA PRO A 149 -10.19 -18.22 -3.49
C PRO A 149 -11.43 -17.64 -4.16
N LYS A 150 -12.57 -17.62 -3.47
CA LYS A 150 -13.83 -17.23 -4.08
C LYS A 150 -14.78 -16.56 -3.10
N THR A 151 -14.90 -15.25 -3.23
CA THR A 151 -15.99 -14.48 -2.63
C THR A 151 -17.25 -14.53 -3.50
N GLU A 152 -18.34 -13.91 -3.06
CA GLU A 152 -19.60 -13.85 -3.80
C GLU A 152 -19.46 -13.15 -5.16
N ASP A 153 -18.56 -12.18 -5.22
CA ASP A 153 -18.23 -11.37 -6.40
C ASP A 153 -16.96 -11.85 -7.13
N GLU A 154 -16.61 -13.13 -6.93
CA GLU A 154 -15.49 -13.83 -7.58
C GLU A 154 -14.09 -13.24 -7.28
N ARG A 155 -13.95 -12.57 -6.18
CA ARG A 155 -12.68 -12.01 -5.72
C ARG A 155 -11.95 -12.96 -4.77
N VAL A 156 -10.75 -12.55 -4.48
CA VAL A 156 -9.88 -13.20 -3.52
C VAL A 156 -9.85 -12.37 -2.25
N MET A 157 -9.92 -13.03 -1.12
CA MET A 157 -9.75 -12.42 0.18
C MET A 157 -8.60 -13.11 0.93
N PHE A 158 -7.89 -12.36 1.72
CA PHE A 158 -6.80 -12.86 2.54
C PHE A 158 -7.16 -12.85 4.01
N VAL A 159 -6.65 -13.84 4.72
CA VAL A 159 -6.59 -13.89 6.18
C VAL A 159 -5.12 -14.06 6.54
N LEU A 160 -4.53 -13.07 7.17
CA LEU A 160 -3.09 -13.01 7.39
C LEU A 160 -2.75 -12.77 8.87
N PRO A 161 -1.67 -13.35 9.39
CA PRO A 161 -1.16 -12.98 10.71
C PRO A 161 -0.56 -11.57 10.63
N TRP A 162 -0.73 -10.78 11.71
CA TRP A 162 -0.24 -9.41 11.78
C TRP A 162 0.02 -8.98 13.22
N ASN A 163 1.28 -8.84 13.61
CA ASN A 163 1.67 -8.34 14.93
C ASN A 163 0.87 -8.97 16.10
N GLY A 164 0.78 -10.30 16.12
CA GLY A 164 0.03 -11.03 17.13
C GLY A 164 -1.49 -11.01 16.98
N ASN A 165 -2.01 -10.42 15.91
CA ASN A 165 -3.42 -10.38 15.53
C ASN A 165 -3.64 -11.03 14.17
N THR A 166 -4.88 -11.06 13.70
CA THR A 166 -5.26 -11.56 12.38
C THR A 166 -5.90 -10.45 11.56
N ILE A 167 -5.37 -10.18 10.38
CA ILE A 167 -5.97 -9.26 9.41
C ILE A 167 -6.82 -10.04 8.41
N VAL A 168 -8.00 -9.49 8.11
CA VAL A 168 -8.92 -10.00 7.10
C VAL A 168 -9.17 -8.90 6.06
N GLY A 169 -9.01 -9.19 4.79
CA GLY A 169 -9.27 -8.25 3.70
C GLY A 169 -8.91 -8.84 2.34
N THR A 170 -9.28 -8.18 1.35
CA THR A 170 -9.81 -6.82 1.25
C THR A 170 -11.14 -6.79 0.48
N THR A 171 -11.93 -5.77 0.72
CA THR A 171 -13.04 -5.41 -0.17
C THR A 171 -12.54 -4.66 -1.40
N ASP A 172 -13.44 -4.37 -2.33
CA ASP A 172 -13.14 -3.54 -3.49
C ASP A 172 -14.45 -2.86 -3.95
N VAL A 173 -14.60 -1.61 -3.58
CA VAL A 173 -15.82 -0.84 -3.81
C VAL A 173 -15.52 0.42 -4.63
N GLU A 174 -16.37 0.73 -5.60
CA GLU A 174 -16.24 1.94 -6.40
C GLU A 174 -16.59 3.20 -5.60
N LYS A 175 -17.54 3.08 -4.67
CA LYS A 175 -17.92 4.15 -3.75
C LYS A 175 -17.43 3.79 -2.36
N PHE A 176 -16.41 4.46 -1.90
CA PHE A 176 -15.85 4.29 -0.55
C PHE A 176 -16.45 5.30 0.43
N SER A 177 -16.44 4.97 1.70
CA SER A 177 -16.88 5.85 2.79
C SER A 177 -15.74 6.75 3.27
N GLY A 178 -16.11 7.96 3.73
CA GLY A 178 -15.15 8.98 4.16
C GLY A 178 -14.65 9.87 3.04
N THR A 179 -13.53 10.51 3.26
CA THR A 179 -12.85 11.39 2.30
C THR A 179 -11.64 10.70 1.67
N LYS A 180 -11.02 11.33 0.67
CA LYS A 180 -9.76 10.83 0.09
C LYS A 180 -8.63 10.77 1.12
N ASP A 181 -8.63 11.69 2.07
CA ASP A 181 -7.59 11.79 3.12
C ASP A 181 -7.89 10.91 4.33
N ASN A 182 -9.16 10.56 4.53
CA ASN A 182 -9.59 9.73 5.65
C ASN A 182 -10.70 8.74 5.24
N PRO A 183 -10.37 7.73 4.42
CA PRO A 183 -11.31 6.66 4.09
C PRO A 183 -11.52 5.74 5.30
N HIS A 184 -12.74 5.25 5.46
CA HIS A 184 -13.06 4.28 6.50
C HIS A 184 -13.90 3.13 5.95
N ALA A 185 -13.85 1.98 6.63
CA ALA A 185 -14.66 0.83 6.27
C ALA A 185 -16.14 1.09 6.56
N SER A 186 -17.00 0.88 5.58
CA SER A 186 -18.44 0.95 5.80
C SER A 186 -18.92 -0.29 6.57
N LYS A 187 -20.13 -0.18 7.15
CA LYS A 187 -20.77 -1.33 7.81
C LYS A 187 -20.97 -2.49 6.83
N GLU A 188 -21.37 -2.20 5.62
CA GLU A 188 -21.59 -3.19 4.55
C GLU A 188 -20.29 -3.93 4.20
N GLU A 189 -19.16 -3.24 4.16
CA GLU A 189 -17.84 -3.84 3.93
C GLU A 189 -17.42 -4.72 5.11
N ILE A 190 -17.64 -4.26 6.34
CA ILE A 190 -17.37 -5.04 7.55
C ILE A 190 -18.21 -6.33 7.55
N ASP A 191 -19.51 -6.21 7.32
CA ASP A 191 -20.44 -7.36 7.27
C ASP A 191 -20.08 -8.33 6.13
N TYR A 192 -19.63 -7.81 4.99
CA TYR A 192 -19.11 -8.61 3.88
C TYR A 192 -17.90 -9.43 4.29
N LEU A 193 -16.90 -8.82 4.91
CA LEU A 193 -15.69 -9.52 5.36
C LEU A 193 -16.00 -10.60 6.40
N ILE A 194 -16.83 -10.28 7.40
CA ILE A 194 -17.26 -11.23 8.44
C ILE A 194 -18.01 -12.42 7.82
N ARG A 195 -18.95 -12.15 6.91
CA ARG A 195 -19.73 -13.19 6.23
C ARG A 195 -18.82 -14.15 5.45
N HIS A 196 -17.79 -13.62 4.77
CA HIS A 196 -16.86 -14.46 4.04
C HIS A 196 -15.92 -15.27 4.93
N VAL A 197 -15.48 -14.71 6.06
CA VAL A 197 -14.74 -15.50 7.06
C VAL A 197 -15.61 -16.66 7.56
N LYS A 198 -16.86 -16.40 7.96
CA LYS A 198 -17.80 -17.44 8.40
C LYS A 198 -18.14 -18.47 7.33
N LYS A 199 -18.02 -18.13 6.06
CA LYS A 199 -18.21 -19.08 4.95
C LYS A 199 -17.12 -20.16 4.93
N TYR A 200 -15.89 -19.80 5.26
CA TYR A 200 -14.73 -20.70 5.18
C TYR A 200 -14.27 -21.25 6.54
N PHE A 201 -14.50 -20.54 7.62
CA PHE A 201 -14.11 -20.95 8.96
C PHE A 201 -15.32 -21.30 9.83
N ASP A 202 -15.12 -22.26 10.73
CA ASP A 202 -16.12 -22.69 11.72
C ASP A 202 -16.00 -21.84 12.96
N VAL A 203 -16.63 -20.65 12.90
CA VAL A 203 -16.64 -19.64 13.95
C VAL A 203 -18.03 -18.99 14.05
N GLU A 204 -18.56 -18.94 15.26
CA GLU A 204 -19.89 -18.35 15.49
C GLU A 204 -19.82 -16.82 15.59
N ASN A 205 -18.96 -16.32 16.45
CA ASN A 205 -18.78 -14.90 16.67
C ASN A 205 -17.39 -14.45 16.23
N ILE A 206 -17.34 -13.32 15.53
CA ILE A 206 -16.10 -12.68 15.12
C ILE A 206 -16.10 -11.28 15.72
N GLU A 207 -15.22 -11.08 16.69
CA GLU A 207 -14.93 -9.78 17.26
C GLU A 207 -13.72 -9.19 16.55
N TYR A 208 -13.83 -7.92 16.15
CA TYR A 208 -12.71 -7.17 15.60
C TYR A 208 -12.38 -5.99 16.48
N THR A 209 -11.10 -5.66 16.56
CA THR A 209 -10.57 -4.57 17.38
C THR A 209 -10.51 -3.26 16.61
N SER A 210 -10.31 -3.34 15.32
CA SER A 210 -10.26 -2.18 14.43
C SER A 210 -10.61 -2.54 12.99
N SER A 211 -10.93 -1.51 12.22
CA SER A 211 -11.10 -1.58 10.78
C SER A 211 -10.47 -0.36 10.14
N TRP A 212 -9.97 -0.51 8.94
CA TRP A 212 -9.52 0.61 8.12
C TRP A 212 -9.86 0.39 6.66
N SER A 213 -9.79 1.44 5.87
CA SER A 213 -9.93 1.38 4.44
C SER A 213 -8.82 2.19 3.77
N GLY A 214 -8.44 1.78 2.57
CA GLY A 214 -7.52 2.52 1.70
C GLY A 214 -8.17 2.74 0.33
N ILE A 215 -7.67 3.73 -0.39
CA ILE A 215 -8.15 4.04 -1.74
C ILE A 215 -7.05 3.69 -2.75
N ARG A 216 -7.41 2.87 -3.73
CA ARG A 216 -6.54 2.53 -4.86
C ARG A 216 -6.70 3.56 -5.96
N ALA A 217 -5.58 4.12 -6.42
CA ALA A 217 -5.51 4.95 -7.60
C ALA A 217 -5.35 4.04 -8.83
N LEU A 218 -6.42 3.82 -9.57
CA LEU A 218 -6.41 3.02 -10.79
C LEU A 218 -6.44 3.95 -12.01
N ILE A 219 -5.71 3.60 -13.05
CA ILE A 219 -5.72 4.38 -14.30
C ILE A 219 -7.06 4.12 -15.01
N ASP A 220 -7.79 5.19 -15.33
CA ASP A 220 -9.06 5.10 -16.06
C ASP A 220 -8.78 4.89 -17.56
N ASP A 221 -9.02 3.68 -18.04
CA ASP A 221 -8.90 3.34 -19.48
C ASP A 221 -10.22 3.53 -20.26
N GLN A 222 -11.20 4.22 -19.65
CA GLN A 222 -12.53 4.58 -20.20
C GLN A 222 -13.43 3.40 -20.61
N ASN A 223 -12.90 2.16 -20.72
CA ASN A 223 -13.63 1.04 -21.31
C ASN A 223 -13.85 -0.16 -20.37
N ASN A 224 -13.28 -0.18 -19.16
CA ASN A 224 -13.30 -1.38 -18.32
C ASN A 224 -13.87 -1.13 -16.93
N SER A 225 -14.59 -2.14 -16.40
CA SER A 225 -14.95 -2.20 -14.98
C SER A 225 -13.67 -2.27 -14.12
N THR A 226 -13.71 -1.81 -12.85
CA THR A 226 -12.58 -1.85 -11.91
C THR A 226 -11.87 -3.21 -11.82
N LYS A 227 -12.60 -4.30 -12.13
CA LYS A 227 -12.05 -5.67 -12.17
C LYS A 227 -11.05 -5.91 -13.31
N LYS A 228 -11.13 -5.15 -14.42
CA LYS A 228 -10.28 -5.32 -15.62
C LYS A 228 -9.28 -4.20 -15.85
N ILE A 229 -9.32 -3.13 -15.04
CA ILE A 229 -8.46 -1.97 -15.19
C ILE A 229 -6.99 -2.38 -14.98
N MET A 230 -6.12 -1.92 -15.87
CA MET A 230 -4.68 -2.18 -15.78
C MET A 230 -4.13 -1.65 -14.45
N ARG A 231 -3.55 -2.55 -13.67
CA ARG A 231 -2.82 -2.21 -12.43
C ARG A 231 -1.38 -1.79 -12.74
N GLY A 232 -1.17 -1.21 -13.90
CA GLY A 232 0.08 -0.62 -14.33
C GLY A 232 0.30 0.76 -13.71
N HIS A 233 1.38 1.40 -14.08
CA HIS A 233 1.63 2.80 -13.81
C HIS A 233 1.80 3.56 -15.13
N VAL A 234 1.59 4.86 -15.06
CA VAL A 234 1.83 5.79 -16.16
C VAL A 234 2.74 6.90 -15.62
N ILE A 235 3.73 7.26 -16.43
CA ILE A 235 4.56 8.43 -16.20
C ILE A 235 4.25 9.40 -17.33
N GLU A 236 3.56 10.47 -16.99
CA GLU A 236 3.09 11.47 -17.96
C GLU A 236 3.95 12.73 -17.87
N GLU A 237 4.40 13.23 -19.00
CA GLU A 237 5.07 14.51 -19.10
C GLU A 237 4.02 15.62 -19.10
N ILE A 238 3.92 16.35 -18.00
CA ILE A 238 3.06 17.53 -17.86
C ILE A 238 3.71 18.73 -18.54
N ASP A 239 5.04 18.85 -18.40
CA ASP A 239 5.88 19.85 -19.03
C ASP A 239 7.33 19.34 -19.05
N LYS A 240 8.22 19.97 -19.83
CA LYS A 240 9.63 19.57 -20.08
C LYS A 240 10.42 19.13 -18.84
N ASN A 241 10.13 19.69 -17.67
CA ASN A 241 10.79 19.38 -16.40
C ASN A 241 9.78 19.04 -15.30
N PHE A 242 8.59 18.62 -15.68
CA PHE A 242 7.52 18.26 -14.77
C PHE A 242 6.82 17.01 -15.25
N ILE A 243 6.91 15.93 -14.49
CA ILE A 243 6.23 14.67 -14.76
C ILE A 243 5.27 14.32 -13.63
N GLN A 244 4.23 13.56 -13.97
CA GLN A 244 3.31 12.95 -13.02
C GLN A 244 3.47 11.42 -13.06
N ILE A 245 3.43 10.79 -11.90
CA ILE A 245 3.32 9.34 -11.75
C ILE A 245 1.91 9.01 -11.29
N ALA A 246 1.22 8.15 -12.02
CA ALA A 246 -0.14 7.73 -11.70
C ALA A 246 -0.26 6.20 -11.67
N GLY A 247 -1.09 5.66 -10.79
CA GLY A 247 -1.28 4.22 -10.63
C GLY A 247 -0.09 3.51 -10.01
N GLY A 248 0.13 2.25 -10.40
CA GLY A 248 1.23 1.42 -9.91
C GLY A 248 0.89 0.60 -8.68
N LYS A 249 1.85 -0.20 -8.25
CA LYS A 249 1.80 -1.00 -7.03
C LYS A 249 3.03 -0.75 -6.19
N LEU A 250 2.89 -0.80 -4.88
CA LEU A 250 4.01 -0.65 -3.94
C LEU A 250 5.16 -1.61 -4.26
N THR A 251 4.88 -2.85 -4.66
CA THR A 251 5.91 -3.84 -5.02
C THR A 251 6.77 -3.43 -6.23
N GLY A 252 6.29 -2.51 -7.06
CA GLY A 252 7.01 -1.97 -8.23
C GLY A 252 7.68 -0.61 -7.96
N PHE A 253 7.66 -0.09 -6.75
CA PHE A 253 8.07 1.29 -6.44
C PHE A 253 9.46 1.66 -6.99
N ARG A 254 10.41 0.74 -6.89
CA ARG A 254 11.79 0.91 -7.35
C ARG A 254 11.89 1.11 -8.87
N LEU A 255 11.21 0.23 -9.61
CA LEU A 255 11.16 0.30 -11.06
C LEU A 255 10.50 1.61 -11.51
N ILE A 256 9.35 1.94 -10.91
CA ILE A 256 8.60 3.17 -11.20
C ILE A 256 9.49 4.40 -10.95
N ALA A 257 10.19 4.45 -9.83
CA ALA A 257 11.09 5.57 -9.51
C ALA A 257 12.22 5.72 -10.54
N ILE A 258 12.83 4.61 -10.97
CA ILE A 258 13.90 4.63 -11.96
C ILE A 258 13.39 5.06 -13.34
N GLU A 259 12.24 4.58 -13.75
CA GLU A 259 11.62 4.98 -15.02
C GLU A 259 11.28 6.48 -15.02
N ALA A 260 10.73 6.98 -13.91
CA ALA A 260 10.47 8.41 -13.72
C ALA A 260 11.75 9.27 -13.82
N LEU A 261 12.84 8.84 -13.17
CA LEU A 261 14.12 9.54 -13.25
C LEU A 261 14.71 9.47 -14.67
N ARG A 262 14.64 8.33 -15.35
CA ARG A 262 15.10 8.20 -16.74
C ARG A 262 14.39 9.18 -17.66
N GLN A 263 13.08 9.27 -17.54
CA GLN A 263 12.29 10.20 -18.36
C GLN A 263 12.60 11.65 -18.02
N LEU A 264 12.59 12.03 -16.74
CA LEU A 264 12.78 13.42 -16.31
C LEU A 264 14.19 13.97 -16.59
N PHE A 265 15.22 13.12 -16.51
CA PHE A 265 16.62 13.54 -16.70
C PHE A 265 17.17 13.17 -18.07
N ASN A 266 16.43 12.44 -18.91
CA ASN A 266 16.87 11.91 -20.19
C ASN A 266 18.23 11.18 -20.05
N LYS A 267 18.40 10.39 -19.01
CA LYS A 267 19.61 9.64 -18.66
C LYS A 267 19.27 8.19 -18.36
N ARG A 268 20.21 7.30 -18.72
CA ARG A 268 20.11 5.89 -18.31
C ARG A 268 20.54 5.77 -16.85
N PHE A 269 19.60 5.42 -15.99
CA PHE A 269 19.88 4.99 -14.62
C PHE A 269 19.78 3.46 -14.60
N GLU A 270 20.78 2.80 -14.07
CA GLU A 270 20.77 1.35 -13.88
C GLU A 270 20.39 1.04 -12.43
N LEU A 271 19.66 -0.06 -12.27
CA LEU A 271 19.48 -0.66 -10.96
C LEU A 271 20.86 -1.24 -10.60
N GLN A 272 21.66 -0.54 -9.81
CA GLN A 272 22.76 -1.19 -9.16
C GLN A 272 22.19 -2.25 -8.23
N ASP A 273 22.80 -3.43 -8.20
CA ASP A 273 22.55 -4.42 -7.16
C ASP A 273 23.11 -3.89 -5.83
N ILE A 274 22.36 -2.97 -5.26
CA ILE A 274 22.62 -2.46 -3.94
C ILE A 274 22.15 -3.59 -3.01
N GLU A 275 23.03 -4.12 -2.20
CA GLU A 275 22.64 -4.98 -1.09
C GLU A 275 21.76 -4.13 -0.17
N TYR A 276 20.45 -4.28 -0.35
CA TYR A 276 19.42 -3.40 0.20
C TYR A 276 19.36 -3.41 1.72
N GLN A 277 19.80 -4.51 2.33
CA GLN A 277 19.71 -4.71 3.77
C GLN A 277 20.62 -3.79 4.57
N ASP A 278 21.74 -3.39 3.98
CA ASP A 278 22.75 -2.57 4.69
C ASP A 278 22.53 -1.06 4.53
N GLN A 279 21.67 -0.63 3.60
CA GLN A 279 21.48 0.80 3.28
C GLN A 279 20.13 1.38 3.73
N ILE A 280 19.13 0.56 3.96
CA ILE A 280 17.87 1.04 4.52
C ILE A 280 18.01 1.10 6.03
N ILE A 281 17.95 2.29 6.57
CA ILE A 281 18.03 2.50 8.01
C ILE A 281 16.85 1.83 8.67
N ASN A 282 17.12 0.79 9.48
CA ASN A 282 16.12 0.15 10.30
C ASN A 282 15.78 1.08 11.46
N TYR A 283 14.64 1.74 11.39
CA TYR A 283 14.21 2.71 12.39
C TYR A 283 14.04 2.11 13.80
N GLN A 284 13.86 0.80 13.95
CA GLN A 284 13.78 0.13 15.26
C GLN A 284 15.04 0.30 16.11
N ASN A 285 16.18 0.56 15.47
CA ASN A 285 17.46 0.71 16.17
C ASN A 285 17.79 2.16 16.56
N TYR A 286 16.94 3.14 16.17
CA TYR A 286 17.27 4.56 16.28
C TYR A 286 16.64 5.30 17.45
N TYR A 287 15.64 4.72 18.11
CA TYR A 287 14.88 5.44 19.13
C TYR A 287 15.06 4.87 20.51
N ASN A 288 15.54 5.74 21.42
CA ASN A 288 15.36 5.53 22.84
C ASN A 288 13.96 6.05 23.27
N LEU A 289 13.53 5.73 24.48
CA LEU A 289 12.21 6.14 25.00
C LEU A 289 12.02 7.66 25.02
N SER A 290 13.09 8.44 25.23
CA SER A 290 13.01 9.91 25.25
C SER A 290 12.70 10.50 23.88
N ASP A 291 13.22 9.91 22.81
CA ASP A 291 12.93 10.35 21.44
C ASP A 291 11.50 10.01 21.05
N LEU A 292 10.99 8.87 21.55
CA LEU A 292 9.61 8.47 21.35
C LEU A 292 8.63 9.44 22.02
N GLU A 293 8.88 9.81 23.29
CA GLU A 293 8.08 10.79 24.02
C GLU A 293 8.07 12.16 23.35
N HIS A 294 9.24 12.60 22.85
CA HIS A 294 9.35 13.85 22.09
C HIS A 294 8.52 13.79 20.83
N SER A 295 8.57 12.70 20.09
CA SER A 295 7.84 12.52 18.85
C SER A 295 6.33 12.47 19.05
N ILE A 296 5.85 11.77 20.08
CA ILE A 296 4.43 11.75 20.43
C ILE A 296 3.93 13.16 20.70
N LYS A 297 4.70 13.96 21.46
CA LYS A 297 4.33 15.32 21.85
C LYS A 297 4.35 16.31 20.67
N HIS A 298 5.31 16.21 19.75
CA HIS A 298 5.55 17.23 18.73
C HIS A 298 4.96 16.86 17.35
N TYR A 299 4.80 15.58 17.06
CA TYR A 299 4.32 15.09 15.76
C TYR A 299 2.94 14.44 15.82
N CYS A 300 2.23 14.58 16.92
CA CYS A 300 0.87 14.01 17.10
C CYS A 300 0.79 12.51 16.80
N VAL A 301 1.83 11.77 17.14
CA VAL A 301 1.81 10.31 17.03
C VAL A 301 0.84 9.78 18.07
N ALA A 302 -0.21 9.08 17.65
CA ALA A 302 -1.31 8.67 18.52
C ALA A 302 -0.91 7.57 19.48
N THR A 303 -0.01 6.69 19.08
CA THR A 303 0.49 5.59 19.92
C THR A 303 1.97 5.30 19.62
N PRO A 304 2.70 4.64 20.56
CA PRO A 304 4.04 4.15 20.29
C PRO A 304 4.13 3.22 19.07
N VAL A 305 3.04 2.51 18.75
CA VAL A 305 2.96 1.62 17.59
C VAL A 305 2.90 2.41 16.28
N ASP A 306 2.28 3.58 16.26
CA ASP A 306 2.23 4.45 15.09
C ASP A 306 3.59 5.04 14.75
N TYR A 307 4.49 5.04 15.73
CA TYR A 307 5.84 5.53 15.60
C TYR A 307 6.85 4.42 15.26
N LEU A 308 6.59 3.20 15.69
CA LEU A 308 7.37 2.01 15.42
C LEU A 308 6.94 1.34 14.11
#